data_967556500ad7edf92d632fb8de16bba3
#
_entry.id   967556500ad7edf92d632fb8de16bba3
#
_cell.length_a   1.000
_cell.length_b   1.000
_cell.length_c   1.000
_cell.angle_alpha   90.00
_cell.angle_beta   90.00
_cell.angle_gamma   90.00
#
_symmetry.space_group_name_H-M   'P 1'
#
loop_
_entity.id
_entity.type
_entity.pdbx_description
1 polymer ?
#
loop_
_entity_poly.entity_id
_entity_poly.type
_entity_poly.pdbx_seq_one_letter_code
_entity_poly.pdbx_strand_id
1 'polypeptide(L)'
;MENNFKVNMNEYLPLRDVVFNTLRQAILKGELAPGERLMEIQLAEKLGVSRTPIREAIRKLELEGLVLMIPRKGAEVAKISEKSLRDVLEVRRSLEELAIELACQRMTDEEIEQLGERQNDFKNAINKGNAMNIAETDEAFHDVIYLGTGNDKLVQILNNLREQMYRYRLEYIKDEDKRQILIVEHEHILAAIKARNIAEAKNAAREHIDNQEITVSKNIKEQEDVMPVRGRGRR
;
A
#
# COMPACT_ATOMS: atom_id res chain seq x y z
N MET A 1 17.14 -17.49 11.00
CA MET A 1 17.47 -16.05 11.10
C MET A 1 16.54 -15.43 12.12
N GLU A 2 17.07 -14.91 13.23
CA GLU A 2 16.23 -14.21 14.21
C GLU A 2 15.80 -12.86 13.61
N ASN A 3 14.51 -12.73 13.32
CA ASN A 3 13.92 -11.47 12.89
C ASN A 3 14.02 -10.44 14.02
N ASN A 4 14.83 -9.43 13.84
CA ASN A 4 15.25 -8.51 14.92
C ASN A 4 14.49 -7.16 14.86
N PHE A 5 13.15 -7.20 14.69
CA PHE A 5 12.35 -5.98 14.83
C PHE A 5 12.14 -5.64 16.31
N LYS A 6 12.32 -4.36 16.67
CA LYS A 6 12.21 -3.84 18.04
C LYS A 6 11.21 -2.67 18.09
N VAL A 7 10.53 -2.52 19.23
CA VAL A 7 9.69 -1.34 19.48
C VAL A 7 10.57 -0.12 19.76
N ASN A 8 10.33 0.97 19.04
CA ASN A 8 10.94 2.26 19.33
C ASN A 8 10.13 3.00 20.41
N MET A 9 10.60 2.96 21.65
CA MET A 9 9.90 3.55 22.81
C MET A 9 10.03 5.08 22.91
N ASN A 10 10.78 5.71 22.00
CA ASN A 10 11.02 7.17 22.02
C ASN A 10 10.00 7.97 21.18
N GLU A 11 9.00 7.32 20.59
CA GLU A 11 7.93 8.01 19.88
C GLU A 11 6.87 8.51 20.88
N TYR A 12 6.41 9.76 20.72
CA TYR A 12 5.31 10.38 21.50
C TYR A 12 3.91 9.81 21.11
N LEU A 13 3.88 8.62 20.55
CA LEU A 13 2.66 7.93 20.16
C LEU A 13 2.18 6.99 21.28
N PRO A 14 0.87 6.76 21.40
CA PRO A 14 0.35 5.71 22.26
C PRO A 14 1.01 4.36 21.94
N LEU A 15 1.34 3.57 22.98
CA LEU A 15 2.07 2.30 22.82
C LEU A 15 1.42 1.34 21.81
N ARG A 16 0.08 1.34 21.72
CA ARG A 16 -0.67 0.55 20.74
C ARG A 16 -0.32 0.94 19.28
N ASP A 17 -0.09 2.25 19.03
CA ASP A 17 0.21 2.75 17.69
C ASP A 17 1.69 2.47 17.35
N VAL A 18 2.58 2.53 18.32
CA VAL A 18 3.98 2.11 18.17
C VAL A 18 4.06 0.63 17.82
N VAL A 19 3.34 -0.23 18.57
CA VAL A 19 3.26 -1.68 18.30
C VAL A 19 2.64 -1.95 16.93
N PHE A 20 1.56 -1.26 16.59
CA PHE A 20 0.92 -1.38 15.29
C PHE A 20 1.91 -1.06 14.15
N ASN A 21 2.61 0.08 14.21
CA ASN A 21 3.60 0.48 13.21
C ASN A 21 4.75 -0.54 13.12
N THR A 22 5.21 -1.04 14.27
CA THR A 22 6.26 -2.06 14.32
C THR A 22 5.84 -3.35 13.62
N LEU A 23 4.67 -3.88 13.93
CA LEU A 23 4.15 -5.10 13.31
C LEU A 23 3.83 -4.88 11.83
N ARG A 24 3.25 -3.73 11.48
CA ARG A 24 2.98 -3.33 10.10
C ARG A 24 4.27 -3.36 9.27
N GLN A 25 5.32 -2.71 9.73
CA GLN A 25 6.61 -2.70 9.06
C GLN A 25 7.22 -4.10 8.93
N ALA A 26 7.11 -4.93 9.98
CA ALA A 26 7.60 -6.31 9.94
C ALA A 26 6.86 -7.16 8.89
N ILE A 27 5.55 -6.97 8.72
CA ILE A 27 4.76 -7.62 7.67
C ILE A 27 5.19 -7.14 6.28
N LEU A 28 5.30 -5.81 6.10
CA LEU A 28 5.64 -5.20 4.81
C LEU A 28 7.05 -5.56 4.34
N LYS A 29 8.01 -5.68 5.27
CA LYS A 29 9.38 -6.13 4.99
C LYS A 29 9.50 -7.64 4.81
N GLY A 30 8.42 -8.40 5.06
CA GLY A 30 8.44 -9.86 5.00
C GLY A 30 9.12 -10.55 6.19
N GLU A 31 9.41 -9.80 7.26
CA GLU A 31 9.94 -10.36 8.52
C GLU A 31 8.89 -11.22 9.23
N LEU A 32 7.61 -10.87 9.05
CA LEU A 32 6.46 -11.71 9.35
C LEU A 32 5.88 -12.19 8.02
N ALA A 33 6.05 -13.47 7.73
CA ALA A 33 5.75 -14.04 6.42
C ALA A 33 4.23 -14.18 6.18
N PRO A 34 3.74 -14.08 4.93
CA PRO A 34 2.34 -14.38 4.60
C PRO A 34 1.95 -15.80 5.08
N GLY A 35 0.84 -15.90 5.82
CA GLY A 35 0.36 -17.13 6.44
C GLY A 35 1.00 -17.43 7.80
N GLU A 36 1.90 -16.59 8.29
CA GLU A 36 2.48 -16.73 9.63
C GLU A 36 1.46 -16.36 10.71
N ARG A 37 1.42 -17.19 11.77
CA ARG A 37 0.51 -16.93 12.90
C ARG A 37 1.09 -15.88 13.83
N LEU A 38 0.26 -14.89 14.17
CA LEU A 38 0.58 -13.85 15.11
C LEU A 38 0.11 -14.26 16.51
N MET A 39 1.02 -14.87 17.28
CA MET A 39 0.74 -15.31 18.64
C MET A 39 0.90 -14.15 19.62
N GLU A 40 -0.23 -13.63 20.19
CA GLU A 40 -0.23 -12.48 21.10
C GLU A 40 0.80 -12.60 22.23
N ILE A 41 0.96 -13.79 22.81
CA ILE A 41 1.89 -14.03 23.93
C ILE A 41 3.33 -13.86 23.45
N GLN A 42 3.71 -14.51 22.34
CA GLN A 42 5.06 -14.46 21.80
C GLN A 42 5.45 -13.05 21.33
N LEU A 43 4.50 -12.35 20.69
CA LEU A 43 4.71 -10.96 20.28
C LEU A 43 4.86 -10.01 21.47
N ALA A 44 4.05 -10.21 22.54
CA ALA A 44 4.15 -9.43 23.76
C ALA A 44 5.51 -9.61 24.45
N GLU A 45 6.00 -10.84 24.57
CA GLU A 45 7.34 -11.18 25.09
C GLU A 45 8.44 -10.59 24.22
N LYS A 46 8.36 -10.77 22.90
CA LYS A 46 9.36 -10.29 21.93
C LYS A 46 9.48 -8.76 21.91
N LEU A 47 8.37 -8.05 22.04
CA LEU A 47 8.32 -6.58 21.99
C LEU A 47 8.45 -5.94 23.39
N GLY A 48 8.47 -6.73 24.48
CA GLY A 48 8.58 -6.21 25.85
C GLY A 48 7.34 -5.41 26.31
N VAL A 49 6.15 -5.76 25.81
CA VAL A 49 4.90 -5.04 26.12
C VAL A 49 3.84 -6.00 26.65
N SER A 50 2.75 -5.45 27.23
CA SER A 50 1.59 -6.27 27.63
C SER A 50 0.80 -6.76 26.40
N ARG A 51 -0.09 -7.75 26.58
CA ARG A 51 -0.92 -8.30 25.50
C ARG A 51 -1.97 -7.33 24.96
N THR A 52 -2.38 -6.34 25.73
CA THR A 52 -3.42 -5.37 25.33
C THR A 52 -3.01 -4.57 24.08
N PRO A 53 -1.86 -3.85 24.05
CA PRO A 53 -1.44 -3.12 22.85
C PRO A 53 -1.19 -4.05 21.65
N ILE A 54 -0.77 -5.32 21.87
CA ILE A 54 -0.64 -6.31 20.79
C ILE A 54 -1.99 -6.62 20.16
N ARG A 55 -3.01 -6.87 20.98
CA ARG A 55 -4.36 -7.19 20.50
C ARG A 55 -4.98 -6.02 19.74
N GLU A 56 -4.80 -4.80 20.24
CA GLU A 56 -5.27 -3.59 19.58
C GLU A 56 -4.57 -3.37 18.24
N ALA A 57 -3.26 -3.59 18.19
CA ALA A 57 -2.47 -3.52 16.96
C ALA A 57 -2.92 -4.58 15.93
N ILE A 58 -3.12 -5.84 16.35
CA ILE A 58 -3.62 -6.91 15.48
C ILE A 58 -5.01 -6.56 14.91
N ARG A 59 -5.91 -6.00 15.71
CA ARG A 59 -7.22 -5.54 15.23
C ARG A 59 -7.09 -4.43 14.18
N LYS A 60 -6.17 -3.49 14.39
CA LYS A 60 -5.93 -2.43 13.42
C LYS A 60 -5.33 -2.98 12.11
N LEU A 61 -4.40 -3.95 12.21
CA LEU A 61 -3.86 -4.66 11.06
C LEU A 61 -4.92 -5.48 10.30
N GLU A 62 -5.92 -6.03 11.01
CA GLU A 62 -7.06 -6.71 10.39
C GLU A 62 -7.92 -5.73 9.57
N LEU A 63 -8.19 -4.53 10.11
CA LEU A 63 -8.92 -3.48 9.39
C LEU A 63 -8.18 -3.02 8.12
N GLU A 64 -6.84 -3.05 8.13
CA GLU A 64 -6.02 -2.77 6.95
C GLU A 64 -5.87 -3.98 6.01
N GLY A 65 -6.48 -5.12 6.33
CA GLY A 65 -6.36 -6.34 5.52
C GLY A 65 -4.98 -7.00 5.55
N LEU A 66 -4.06 -6.54 6.42
CA LEU A 66 -2.73 -7.12 6.59
C LEU A 66 -2.75 -8.41 7.43
N VAL A 67 -3.80 -8.61 8.21
CA VAL A 67 -4.01 -9.77 9.08
C VAL A 67 -5.41 -10.30 8.89
N LEU A 68 -5.57 -11.62 8.97
CA LEU A 68 -6.85 -12.32 8.97
C LEU A 68 -7.09 -12.95 10.35
N MET A 69 -8.28 -12.74 10.91
CA MET A 69 -8.72 -13.46 12.10
C MET A 69 -9.34 -14.78 11.69
N ILE A 70 -8.68 -15.89 12.02
CA ILE A 70 -9.16 -17.23 11.70
C ILE A 70 -9.84 -17.81 12.93
N PRO A 71 -11.14 -18.20 12.86
CA PRO A 71 -11.85 -18.78 13.98
C PRO A 71 -11.08 -19.96 14.61
N ARG A 72 -10.90 -19.93 15.93
CA ARG A 72 -10.18 -20.92 16.74
C ARG A 72 -8.68 -21.02 16.50
N LYS A 73 -8.11 -20.29 15.52
CA LYS A 73 -6.68 -20.30 15.19
C LYS A 73 -5.97 -18.99 15.53
N GLY A 74 -6.70 -17.91 15.78
CA GLY A 74 -6.16 -16.59 16.08
C GLY A 74 -5.84 -15.79 14.82
N ALA A 75 -4.90 -14.87 14.93
CA ALA A 75 -4.48 -13.97 13.87
C ALA A 75 -3.40 -14.61 12.98
N GLU A 76 -3.47 -14.36 11.67
CA GLU A 76 -2.51 -14.82 10.66
C GLU A 76 -2.22 -13.69 9.68
N VAL A 77 -0.95 -13.53 9.28
CA VAL A 77 -0.58 -12.55 8.25
C VAL A 77 -1.32 -12.88 6.95
N ALA A 78 -2.07 -11.93 6.42
CA ALA A 78 -2.84 -12.13 5.21
C ALA A 78 -1.93 -12.44 4.01
N LYS A 79 -2.33 -13.41 3.20
CA LYS A 79 -1.70 -13.67 1.90
C LYS A 79 -2.23 -12.67 0.88
N ILE A 80 -1.38 -12.22 -0.01
CA ILE A 80 -1.80 -11.52 -1.20
C ILE A 80 -2.51 -12.54 -2.09
N SER A 81 -3.76 -12.28 -2.48
CA SER A 81 -4.51 -13.11 -3.41
C SER A 81 -4.95 -12.30 -4.61
N GLU A 82 -5.00 -12.93 -5.78
CA GLU A 82 -5.46 -12.29 -7.02
C GLU A 82 -6.90 -11.76 -6.86
N LYS A 83 -7.76 -12.52 -6.16
CA LYS A 83 -9.13 -12.09 -5.89
C LYS A 83 -9.17 -10.81 -5.05
N SER A 84 -8.43 -10.76 -3.94
CA SER A 84 -8.38 -9.59 -3.06
C SER A 84 -7.82 -8.35 -3.79
N LEU A 85 -6.78 -8.53 -4.61
CA LEU A 85 -6.24 -7.48 -5.46
C LEU A 85 -7.33 -6.91 -6.39
N ARG A 86 -8.03 -7.79 -7.11
CA ARG A 86 -9.07 -7.39 -8.06
C ARG A 86 -10.23 -6.65 -7.39
N ASP A 87 -10.74 -7.18 -6.27
CA ASP A 87 -11.83 -6.58 -5.52
C ASP A 87 -11.47 -5.14 -5.07
N VAL A 88 -10.24 -4.92 -4.58
CA VAL A 88 -9.76 -3.59 -4.15
C VAL A 88 -9.56 -2.65 -5.34
N LEU A 89 -8.97 -3.13 -6.44
CA LEU A 89 -8.71 -2.31 -7.63
C LEU A 89 -9.99 -1.89 -8.35
N GLU A 90 -11.03 -2.72 -8.36
CA GLU A 90 -12.34 -2.37 -8.91
C GLU A 90 -12.93 -1.13 -8.22
N VAL A 91 -12.91 -1.10 -6.89
CA VAL A 91 -13.36 0.05 -6.11
C VAL A 91 -12.42 1.25 -6.33
N ARG A 92 -11.11 1.01 -6.28
CA ARG A 92 -10.10 2.06 -6.46
C ARG A 92 -10.25 2.78 -7.78
N ARG A 93 -10.45 2.07 -8.90
CA ARG A 93 -10.65 2.70 -10.22
C ARG A 93 -11.75 3.76 -10.20
N SER A 94 -12.89 3.43 -9.64
CA SER A 94 -14.03 4.36 -9.57
C SER A 94 -13.73 5.59 -8.72
N LEU A 95 -13.03 5.41 -7.61
CA LEU A 95 -12.69 6.50 -6.69
C LEU A 95 -11.54 7.37 -7.23
N GLU A 96 -10.55 6.78 -7.89
CA GLU A 96 -9.45 7.51 -8.54
C GLU A 96 -9.97 8.33 -9.73
N GLU A 97 -10.85 7.79 -10.54
CA GLU A 97 -11.49 8.55 -11.63
C GLU A 97 -12.24 9.77 -11.09
N LEU A 98 -12.97 9.63 -9.97
CA LEU A 98 -13.62 10.74 -9.31
C LEU A 98 -12.62 11.74 -8.74
N ALA A 99 -11.53 11.25 -8.11
CA ALA A 99 -10.50 12.11 -7.55
C ALA A 99 -9.82 12.96 -8.64
N ILE A 100 -9.44 12.34 -9.74
CA ILE A 100 -8.83 13.01 -10.89
C ILE A 100 -9.77 14.06 -11.51
N GLU A 101 -11.06 13.73 -11.67
CA GLU A 101 -12.06 14.68 -12.18
C GLU A 101 -12.17 15.91 -11.28
N LEU A 102 -12.30 15.71 -9.96
CA LEU A 102 -12.38 16.79 -8.99
C LEU A 102 -11.08 17.59 -8.90
N ALA A 103 -9.92 16.93 -8.97
CA ALA A 103 -8.62 17.58 -8.98
C ALA A 103 -8.47 18.49 -10.21
N CYS A 104 -8.79 18.02 -11.42
CA CYS A 104 -8.79 18.84 -12.63
C CYS A 104 -9.65 20.11 -12.50
N GLN A 105 -10.78 20.01 -11.77
CA GLN A 105 -11.72 21.12 -11.61
C GLN A 105 -11.32 22.11 -10.51
N ARG A 106 -10.64 21.65 -9.45
CA ARG A 106 -10.54 22.38 -8.18
C ARG A 106 -9.13 22.75 -7.77
N MET A 107 -8.10 21.99 -8.18
CA MET A 107 -6.72 22.30 -7.82
C MET A 107 -6.34 23.70 -8.26
N THR A 108 -5.66 24.43 -7.38
CA THR A 108 -5.03 25.71 -7.73
C THR A 108 -3.78 25.48 -8.57
N ASP A 109 -3.24 26.54 -9.17
CA ASP A 109 -2.00 26.42 -9.95
C ASP A 109 -0.81 26.10 -9.03
N GLU A 110 -0.82 26.60 -7.79
CA GLU A 110 0.18 26.29 -6.77
C GLU A 110 0.14 24.80 -6.37
N GLU A 111 -1.04 24.21 -6.22
CA GLU A 111 -1.19 22.76 -5.95
C GLU A 111 -0.72 21.91 -7.13
N ILE A 112 -0.92 22.38 -8.37
CA ILE A 112 -0.39 21.71 -9.58
C ILE A 112 1.14 21.82 -9.65
N GLU A 113 1.73 22.95 -9.25
CA GLU A 113 3.19 23.09 -9.12
C GLU A 113 3.72 22.10 -8.07
N GLN A 114 3.07 22.02 -6.91
CA GLN A 114 3.42 21.07 -5.86
C GLN A 114 3.34 19.61 -6.35
N LEU A 115 2.33 19.27 -7.17
CA LEU A 115 2.23 17.94 -7.80
C LEU A 115 3.45 17.67 -8.69
N GLY A 116 3.92 18.67 -9.44
CA GLY A 116 5.15 18.59 -10.23
C GLY A 116 6.41 18.36 -9.38
N GLU A 117 6.50 18.98 -8.20
CA GLU A 117 7.58 18.75 -7.25
C GLU A 117 7.56 17.31 -6.74
N ARG A 118 6.38 16.77 -6.36
CA ARG A 118 6.26 15.37 -5.93
C ARG A 118 6.66 14.39 -7.03
N GLN A 119 6.33 14.69 -8.30
CA GLN A 119 6.79 13.89 -9.44
C GLN A 119 8.32 13.88 -9.56
N ASN A 120 8.98 15.01 -9.33
CA ASN A 120 10.44 15.08 -9.34
C ASN A 120 11.06 14.30 -8.16
N ASP A 121 10.46 14.36 -6.96
CA ASP A 121 10.88 13.57 -5.80
C ASP A 121 10.79 12.07 -6.11
N PHE A 122 9.70 11.62 -6.75
CA PHE A 122 9.49 10.25 -7.17
C PHE A 122 10.56 9.78 -8.18
N LYS A 123 10.86 10.58 -9.21
CA LYS A 123 11.96 10.29 -10.16
C LYS A 123 13.30 10.12 -9.45
N ASN A 124 13.59 11.01 -8.50
CA ASN A 124 14.82 10.95 -7.72
C ASN A 124 14.87 9.70 -6.84
N ALA A 125 13.75 9.27 -6.27
CA ALA A 125 13.65 8.04 -5.47
C ALA A 125 13.92 6.80 -6.32
N ILE A 126 13.35 6.73 -7.54
CA ILE A 126 13.61 5.64 -8.49
C ILE A 126 15.10 5.53 -8.82
N ASN A 127 15.75 6.64 -9.09
CA ASN A 127 17.19 6.67 -9.39
C ASN A 127 18.06 6.17 -8.22
N LYS A 128 17.60 6.32 -6.97
CA LYS A 128 18.28 5.81 -5.76
C LYS A 128 17.98 4.33 -5.48
N GLY A 129 16.94 3.75 -6.07
CA GLY A 129 16.63 2.33 -6.05
C GLY A 129 16.06 1.76 -4.75
N ASN A 130 15.79 2.56 -3.71
CA ASN A 130 15.22 2.08 -2.46
C ASN A 130 13.70 1.93 -2.60
N ALA A 131 13.20 0.69 -2.59
CA ALA A 131 11.79 0.37 -2.81
C ALA A 131 10.82 1.05 -1.82
N MET A 132 11.20 1.19 -0.54
CA MET A 132 10.35 1.88 0.44
C MET A 132 10.27 3.37 0.14
N ASN A 133 11.40 4.02 -0.17
CA ASN A 133 11.42 5.44 -0.53
C ASN A 133 10.67 5.70 -1.85
N ILE A 134 10.73 4.78 -2.81
CA ILE A 134 9.94 4.85 -4.05
C ILE A 134 8.44 4.79 -3.71
N ALA A 135 8.02 3.86 -2.83
CA ALA A 135 6.62 3.75 -2.42
C ALA A 135 6.12 4.99 -1.67
N GLU A 136 6.93 5.57 -0.78
CA GLU A 136 6.60 6.78 -0.04
C GLU A 136 6.46 8.00 -0.95
N THR A 137 7.34 8.14 -1.94
CA THR A 137 7.26 9.27 -2.89
C THR A 137 6.13 9.09 -3.92
N ASP A 138 5.80 7.86 -4.30
CA ASP A 138 4.61 7.53 -5.08
C ASP A 138 3.33 7.91 -4.32
N GLU A 139 3.25 7.57 -3.03
CA GLU A 139 2.14 7.99 -2.18
C GLU A 139 2.02 9.51 -2.09
N ALA A 140 3.14 10.21 -1.89
CA ALA A 140 3.15 11.66 -1.79
C ALA A 140 2.66 12.36 -3.07
N PHE A 141 2.91 11.77 -4.26
CA PHE A 141 2.36 12.26 -5.52
C PHE A 141 0.83 12.14 -5.54
N HIS A 142 0.30 10.98 -5.21
CA HIS A 142 -1.15 10.76 -5.18
C HIS A 142 -1.86 11.58 -4.09
N ASP A 143 -1.20 11.82 -2.94
CA ASP A 143 -1.76 12.62 -1.84
C ASP A 143 -2.08 14.05 -2.28
N VAL A 144 -1.23 14.68 -3.09
CA VAL A 144 -1.50 16.03 -3.62
C VAL A 144 -2.76 16.02 -4.48
N ILE A 145 -2.95 15.01 -5.32
CA ILE A 145 -4.17 14.86 -6.14
C ILE A 145 -5.40 14.69 -5.24
N TYR A 146 -5.33 13.82 -4.23
CA TYR A 146 -6.46 13.55 -3.35
C TYR A 146 -6.85 14.77 -2.52
N LEU A 147 -5.89 15.47 -1.95
CA LEU A 147 -6.12 16.72 -1.20
C LEU A 147 -6.69 17.81 -2.11
N GLY A 148 -6.17 17.93 -3.33
CA GLY A 148 -6.67 18.87 -4.34
C GLY A 148 -8.12 18.62 -4.80
N THR A 149 -8.72 17.47 -4.44
CA THR A 149 -10.16 17.24 -4.66
C THR A 149 -11.03 18.14 -3.78
N GLY A 150 -10.54 18.62 -2.64
CA GLY A 150 -11.32 19.32 -1.63
C GLY A 150 -12.50 18.49 -1.07
N ASN A 151 -12.40 17.15 -1.13
CA ASN A 151 -13.43 16.23 -0.65
C ASN A 151 -12.87 15.31 0.43
N ASP A 152 -12.98 15.74 1.70
CA ASP A 152 -12.43 15.02 2.85
C ASP A 152 -12.93 13.56 2.96
N LYS A 153 -14.17 13.28 2.53
CA LYS A 153 -14.72 11.92 2.57
C LYS A 153 -14.06 11.02 1.53
N LEU A 154 -13.82 11.54 0.33
CA LEU A 154 -13.10 10.82 -0.72
C LEU A 154 -11.66 10.55 -0.28
N VAL A 155 -10.97 11.55 0.27
CA VAL A 155 -9.61 11.41 0.82
C VAL A 155 -9.57 10.32 1.89
N GLN A 156 -10.52 10.32 2.84
CA GLN A 156 -10.58 9.30 3.89
C GLN A 156 -10.74 7.89 3.33
N ILE A 157 -11.62 7.70 2.35
CA ILE A 157 -11.87 6.38 1.74
C ILE A 157 -10.64 5.92 0.94
N LEU A 158 -10.05 6.79 0.13
CA LEU A 158 -8.84 6.49 -0.64
C LEU A 158 -7.65 6.14 0.27
N ASN A 159 -7.48 6.85 1.38
CA ASN A 159 -6.44 6.55 2.36
C ASN A 159 -6.63 5.16 3.00
N ASN A 160 -7.85 4.75 3.30
CA ASN A 160 -8.14 3.41 3.81
C ASN A 160 -7.81 2.32 2.78
N LEU A 161 -8.11 2.55 1.50
CA LEU A 161 -7.77 1.63 0.42
C LEU A 161 -6.25 1.60 0.17
N ARG A 162 -5.57 2.74 0.26
CA ARG A 162 -4.12 2.85 0.09
C ARG A 162 -3.35 1.94 1.05
N GLU A 163 -3.78 1.86 2.31
CA GLU A 163 -3.17 0.98 3.29
C GLU A 163 -3.23 -0.50 2.87
N GLN A 164 -4.37 -0.92 2.29
CA GLN A 164 -4.53 -2.26 1.74
C GLN A 164 -3.66 -2.45 0.49
N MET A 165 -3.49 -1.39 -0.32
CA MET A 165 -2.72 -1.41 -1.56
C MET A 165 -1.20 -1.37 -1.35
N TYR A 166 -0.72 -0.98 -0.17
CA TYR A 166 0.71 -0.78 0.06
C TYR A 166 1.56 -2.02 -0.25
N ARG A 167 1.06 -3.21 0.09
CA ARG A 167 1.74 -4.48 -0.24
C ARG A 167 1.79 -4.74 -1.74
N TYR A 168 0.71 -4.46 -2.46
CA TYR A 168 0.65 -4.62 -3.91
C TYR A 168 1.57 -3.62 -4.61
N ARG A 169 1.66 -2.40 -4.09
CA ARG A 169 2.60 -1.38 -4.56
C ARG A 169 4.05 -1.82 -4.40
N LEU A 170 4.42 -2.36 -3.25
CA LEU A 170 5.76 -2.91 -3.04
C LEU A 170 6.07 -4.06 -3.99
N GLU A 171 5.10 -4.95 -4.27
CA GLU A 171 5.28 -6.02 -5.26
C GLU A 171 5.49 -5.47 -6.68
N TYR A 172 4.77 -4.41 -7.07
CA TYR A 172 4.96 -3.74 -8.35
C TYR A 172 6.34 -3.10 -8.47
N ILE A 173 6.78 -2.40 -7.42
CA ILE A 173 8.06 -1.65 -7.39
C ILE A 173 9.28 -2.59 -7.38
N LYS A 174 9.15 -3.86 -7.03
CA LYS A 174 10.26 -4.84 -7.12
C LYS A 174 10.76 -5.03 -8.53
N ASP A 175 9.91 -4.89 -9.53
CA ASP A 175 10.27 -4.98 -10.95
C ASP A 175 10.90 -3.65 -11.40
N GLU A 176 12.21 -3.65 -11.63
CA GLU A 176 12.97 -2.44 -12.00
C GLU A 176 12.52 -1.84 -13.35
N ASP A 177 12.13 -2.68 -14.30
CA ASP A 177 11.65 -2.21 -15.61
C ASP A 177 10.32 -1.45 -15.46
N LYS A 178 9.49 -1.85 -14.49
CA LYS A 178 8.21 -1.20 -14.21
C LYS A 178 8.35 0.16 -13.54
N ARG A 179 9.44 0.41 -12.81
CA ARG A 179 9.70 1.72 -12.20
C ARG A 179 9.78 2.85 -13.22
N GLN A 180 10.38 2.57 -14.39
CA GLN A 180 10.46 3.57 -15.47
C GLN A 180 9.10 3.86 -16.11
N ILE A 181 8.25 2.85 -16.20
CA ILE A 181 6.87 3.00 -16.68
C ILE A 181 6.07 3.91 -15.75
N LEU A 182 6.20 3.74 -14.43
CA LEU A 182 5.53 4.61 -13.44
C LEU A 182 5.88 6.08 -13.61
N ILE A 183 7.14 6.41 -13.95
CA ILE A 183 7.54 7.81 -14.21
C ILE A 183 6.70 8.39 -15.34
N VAL A 184 6.59 7.65 -16.45
CA VAL A 184 5.85 8.10 -17.64
C VAL A 184 4.35 8.23 -17.35
N GLU A 185 3.79 7.27 -16.62
CA GLU A 185 2.38 7.28 -16.21
C GLU A 185 2.04 8.51 -15.36
N HIS A 186 2.86 8.80 -14.34
CA HIS A 186 2.69 9.99 -13.51
C HIS A 186 2.85 11.30 -14.31
N GLU A 187 3.79 11.34 -15.27
CA GLU A 187 3.94 12.49 -16.18
C GLU A 187 2.68 12.73 -17.02
N HIS A 188 2.05 11.66 -17.52
CA HIS A 188 0.80 11.76 -18.27
C HIS A 188 -0.34 12.28 -17.40
N ILE A 189 -0.47 11.76 -16.16
CA ILE A 189 -1.47 12.23 -15.20
C ILE A 189 -1.25 13.72 -14.90
N LEU A 190 -0.02 14.12 -14.55
CA LEU A 190 0.33 15.51 -14.25
C LEU A 190 0.05 16.43 -15.43
N ALA A 191 0.46 16.05 -16.64
CA ALA A 191 0.25 16.86 -17.84
C ALA A 191 -1.24 17.06 -18.13
N ALA A 192 -2.05 16.02 -17.99
CA ALA A 192 -3.49 16.09 -18.20
C ALA A 192 -4.20 16.95 -17.14
N ILE A 193 -3.81 16.84 -15.86
CA ILE A 193 -4.32 17.71 -14.78
C ILE A 193 -3.93 19.17 -15.04
N LYS A 194 -2.68 19.44 -15.41
CA LYS A 194 -2.18 20.79 -15.75
C LYS A 194 -2.96 21.41 -16.92
N ALA A 195 -3.30 20.58 -17.90
CA ALA A 195 -4.13 21.00 -19.04
C ALA A 195 -5.63 21.11 -18.69
N ARG A 196 -6.05 20.74 -17.48
CA ARG A 196 -7.45 20.65 -17.06
C ARG A 196 -8.28 19.73 -17.98
N ASN A 197 -7.64 18.77 -18.64
CA ASN A 197 -8.28 17.81 -19.54
C ASN A 197 -8.77 16.59 -18.75
N ILE A 198 -10.01 16.65 -18.26
CA ILE A 198 -10.62 15.62 -17.44
C ILE A 198 -10.64 14.25 -18.13
N ALA A 199 -10.96 14.19 -19.43
CA ALA A 199 -11.05 12.93 -20.16
C ALA A 199 -9.69 12.23 -20.23
N GLU A 200 -8.65 12.98 -20.60
CA GLU A 200 -7.27 12.47 -20.68
C GLU A 200 -6.73 12.08 -19.31
N ALA A 201 -6.97 12.91 -18.28
CA ALA A 201 -6.51 12.64 -16.93
C ALA A 201 -7.14 11.34 -16.37
N LYS A 202 -8.44 11.10 -16.60
CA LYS A 202 -9.12 9.84 -16.23
C LYS A 202 -8.56 8.64 -16.99
N ASN A 203 -8.26 8.79 -18.27
CA ASN A 203 -7.65 7.71 -19.06
C ASN A 203 -6.25 7.38 -18.54
N ALA A 204 -5.41 8.37 -18.30
CA ALA A 204 -4.07 8.17 -17.76
C ALA A 204 -4.10 7.48 -16.37
N ALA A 205 -5.00 7.90 -15.48
CA ALA A 205 -5.18 7.26 -14.18
C ALA A 205 -5.66 5.81 -14.30
N ARG A 206 -6.56 5.51 -15.24
CA ARG A 206 -7.02 4.14 -15.49
C ARG A 206 -5.89 3.25 -15.99
N GLU A 207 -5.12 3.70 -16.98
CA GLU A 207 -3.97 2.97 -17.52
C GLU A 207 -2.95 2.68 -16.42
N HIS A 208 -2.67 3.66 -15.56
CA HIS A 208 -1.79 3.50 -14.40
C HIS A 208 -2.24 2.37 -13.46
N ILE A 209 -3.54 2.30 -13.13
CA ILE A 209 -4.09 1.25 -12.28
C ILE A 209 -4.07 -0.11 -12.98
N ASP A 210 -4.44 -0.17 -14.25
CA ASP A 210 -4.51 -1.40 -15.03
C ASP A 210 -3.12 -2.03 -15.20
N ASN A 211 -2.08 -1.23 -15.43
CA ASN A 211 -0.70 -1.69 -15.51
C ASN A 211 -0.21 -2.26 -14.16
N GLN A 212 -0.61 -1.64 -13.04
CA GLN A 212 -0.34 -2.19 -11.71
C GLN A 212 -1.02 -3.54 -11.51
N GLU A 213 -2.30 -3.68 -11.88
CA GLU A 213 -3.04 -4.95 -11.76
C GLU A 213 -2.38 -6.08 -12.54
N ILE A 214 -2.07 -5.84 -13.81
CA ILE A 214 -1.45 -6.84 -14.70
C ILE A 214 -0.13 -7.35 -14.11
N THR A 215 0.71 -6.43 -13.64
CA THR A 215 2.03 -6.78 -13.11
C THR A 215 1.92 -7.56 -11.80
N VAL A 216 1.10 -7.07 -10.85
CA VAL A 216 0.96 -7.72 -9.54
C VAL A 216 0.26 -9.07 -9.67
N SER A 217 -0.76 -9.19 -10.52
CA SER A 217 -1.43 -10.48 -10.80
C SER A 217 -0.46 -11.51 -11.36
N LYS A 218 0.44 -11.10 -12.25
CA LYS A 218 1.50 -11.98 -12.77
C LYS A 218 2.43 -12.45 -11.67
N ASN A 219 2.92 -11.55 -10.83
CA ASN A 219 3.83 -11.87 -9.73
C ASN A 219 3.19 -12.81 -8.71
N ILE A 220 1.90 -12.63 -8.40
CA ILE A 220 1.15 -13.52 -7.51
C ILE A 220 1.11 -14.95 -8.07
N LYS A 221 0.77 -15.11 -9.35
CA LYS A 221 0.71 -16.42 -10.00
C LYS A 221 2.06 -17.13 -9.99
N GLU A 222 3.13 -16.43 -10.33
CA GLU A 222 4.48 -16.97 -10.31
C GLU A 222 4.90 -17.43 -8.91
N GLN A 223 4.50 -16.70 -7.85
CA GLN A 223 4.76 -17.10 -6.46
C GLN A 223 3.93 -18.32 -6.03
N GLU A 224 2.70 -18.47 -6.50
CA GLU A 224 1.85 -19.65 -6.22
C GLU A 224 2.40 -20.92 -6.89
N ASP A 225 2.89 -20.81 -8.12
CA ASP A 225 3.47 -21.93 -8.88
C ASP A 225 4.80 -22.42 -8.28
N VAL A 226 5.57 -21.54 -7.64
CA VAL A 226 6.86 -21.90 -7.00
C VAL A 226 6.66 -22.55 -5.61
N MET A 227 5.51 -22.36 -4.94
CA MET A 227 5.23 -23.01 -3.66
C MET A 227 4.61 -24.38 -3.89
N PRO A 228 5.33 -25.50 -3.63
CA PRO A 228 4.73 -26.82 -3.72
C PRO A 228 3.59 -26.91 -2.70
N VAL A 229 2.42 -27.33 -3.17
CA VAL A 229 1.24 -27.66 -2.35
C VAL A 229 1.71 -28.60 -1.23
N ARG A 230 1.96 -28.07 -0.03
CA ARG A 230 2.18 -28.91 1.16
C ARG A 230 0.92 -29.74 1.35
N GLY A 231 1.07 -31.04 1.10
CA GLY A 231 0.07 -32.04 0.97
C GLY A 231 -1.09 -31.91 1.95
N ARG A 232 -2.29 -32.10 1.42
CA ARG A 232 -3.44 -32.54 2.19
C ARG A 232 -3.05 -33.87 2.84
N GLY A 233 -2.56 -33.80 4.09
CA GLY A 233 -2.44 -34.99 4.91
C GLY A 233 -3.81 -35.66 4.97
N ARG A 234 -3.91 -36.85 4.38
CA ARG A 234 -5.01 -37.77 4.61
C ARG A 234 -5.08 -38.07 6.11
N ARG A 235 -6.18 -37.73 6.72
CA ARG A 235 -6.81 -38.61 7.75
C ARG A 235 -8.31 -38.32 7.77
#